data_9889485a0cb8f70ed3fc4608aa496aef
#
_entry.id   9889485a0cb8f70ed3fc4608aa496aef
#
_cell.length_a   1.000
_cell.length_b   1.000
_cell.length_c   1.000
_cell.angle_alpha   90.00
_cell.angle_beta   90.00
_cell.angle_gamma   90.00
#
_symmetry.space_group_name_H-M   'P 1'
#
loop_
_entity.id
_entity.type
_entity.pdbx_description
1 polymer ?
#
loop_
_entity_poly.entity_id
_entity_poly.type
_entity_poly.pdbx_seq_one_letter_code
_entity_poly.pdbx_strand_id
1 'polypeptide(L)'
;MGRKQLIPFGLYEVRGFISANLAAETGFDETDLNALFEAILNMYEHDRSASKGEMDVVSPLILFKHVGTDTDETQRVRQAKLGCAPAQRLFELVQVRKKPEVTAPRSYLDYTASVELSKVPNGVEIGFKRDAFSPIVWNALPEDENWFTANNG
;
A
#
# COMPACT_ATOMS: atom_id res chain seq x y z
N MET A 1 -23.84 5.48 33.80
CA MET A 1 -23.83 5.33 32.33
C MET A 1 -22.54 5.98 31.79
N GLY A 2 -21.63 5.17 31.26
CA GLY A 2 -20.44 5.69 30.61
C GLY A 2 -20.77 6.37 29.28
N ARG A 3 -20.28 7.57 29.05
CA ARG A 3 -20.36 8.22 27.73
C ARG A 3 -19.36 7.54 26.80
N LYS A 4 -19.85 6.85 25.75
CA LYS A 4 -19.00 6.31 24.70
C LYS A 4 -18.61 7.46 23.76
N GLN A 5 -17.33 7.77 23.68
CA GLN A 5 -16.81 8.73 22.71
C GLN A 5 -16.50 7.94 21.42
N LEU A 6 -17.03 8.41 20.29
CA LEU A 6 -16.81 7.82 18.98
C LEU A 6 -16.11 8.85 18.09
N ILE A 7 -15.10 8.40 17.36
CA ILE A 7 -14.52 9.16 16.26
C ILE A 7 -15.43 8.94 15.05
N PRO A 8 -16.07 10.00 14.51
CA PRO A 8 -17.06 9.84 13.43
C PRO A 8 -16.45 9.39 12.10
N PHE A 9 -15.16 9.68 11.89
CA PHE A 9 -14.40 9.27 10.71
C PHE A 9 -12.90 9.29 11.02
N GLY A 10 -12.15 8.34 10.45
CA GLY A 10 -10.70 8.32 10.50
C GLY A 10 -10.15 7.64 9.25
N LEU A 11 -9.19 8.28 8.59
CA LEU A 11 -8.40 7.67 7.52
C LEU A 11 -7.05 7.25 8.11
N TYR A 12 -6.70 5.98 7.93
CA TYR A 12 -5.48 5.39 8.47
C TYR A 12 -4.56 5.00 7.31
N GLU A 13 -3.29 5.34 7.43
CA GLU A 13 -2.24 4.87 6.55
C GLU A 13 -1.47 3.77 7.26
N VAL A 14 -1.33 2.62 6.60
CA VAL A 14 -0.56 1.48 7.10
C VAL A 14 0.66 1.30 6.19
N ARG A 15 1.83 1.14 6.81
CA ARG A 15 3.10 0.92 6.14
C ARG A 15 3.70 -0.40 6.63
N GLY A 16 4.28 -1.16 5.74
CA GLY A 16 4.92 -2.43 6.06
C GLY A 16 6.07 -2.73 5.12
N PHE A 17 6.89 -3.68 5.47
CA PHE A 17 7.96 -4.19 4.62
C PHE A 17 8.12 -5.69 4.78
N ILE A 18 8.59 -6.34 3.72
CA ILE A 18 8.86 -7.76 3.67
C ILE A 18 10.34 -7.93 3.36
N SER A 19 11.05 -8.65 4.24
CA SER A 19 12.46 -8.93 4.06
C SER A 19 12.65 -10.17 3.19
N ALA A 20 13.31 -10.02 2.04
CA ALA A 20 13.65 -11.15 1.18
C ALA A 20 14.58 -12.17 1.87
N ASN A 21 15.44 -11.72 2.80
CA ASN A 21 16.31 -12.61 3.55
C ASN A 21 15.50 -13.49 4.53
N LEU A 22 14.58 -12.87 5.29
CA LEU A 22 13.72 -13.62 6.22
C LEU A 22 12.74 -14.52 5.47
N ALA A 23 12.21 -14.07 4.33
CA ALA A 23 11.37 -14.89 3.46
C ALA A 23 12.11 -16.17 3.00
N ALA A 24 13.38 -16.04 2.60
CA ALA A 24 14.19 -17.19 2.20
C ALA A 24 14.42 -18.18 3.35
N GLU A 25 14.57 -17.69 4.59
CA GLU A 25 14.75 -18.55 5.78
C GLU A 25 13.47 -19.30 6.17
N THR A 26 12.31 -18.66 6.00
CA THR A 26 11.01 -19.22 6.41
C THR A 26 10.33 -20.03 5.31
N GLY A 27 10.84 -19.98 4.08
CA GLY A 27 10.19 -20.57 2.91
C GLY A 27 9.00 -19.76 2.38
N PHE A 28 8.85 -18.49 2.82
CA PHE A 28 7.82 -17.59 2.32
C PHE A 28 8.09 -17.26 0.85
N ASP A 29 7.15 -17.56 0.00
CA ASP A 29 7.30 -17.45 -1.45
C ASP A 29 6.31 -16.44 -2.09
N GLU A 30 6.28 -16.39 -3.41
CA GLU A 30 5.39 -15.50 -4.16
C GLU A 30 3.91 -15.86 -3.99
N THR A 31 3.58 -17.13 -3.78
CA THR A 31 2.21 -17.58 -3.50
C THR A 31 1.74 -17.03 -2.15
N ASP A 32 2.58 -17.13 -1.13
CA ASP A 32 2.31 -16.59 0.19
C ASP A 32 2.19 -15.06 0.16
N LEU A 33 3.04 -14.40 -0.64
CA LEU A 33 2.97 -12.95 -0.82
C LEU A 33 1.66 -12.50 -1.45
N ASN A 34 1.20 -13.18 -2.49
CA ASN A 34 -0.09 -12.89 -3.13
C ASN A 34 -1.25 -13.14 -2.16
N ALA A 35 -1.23 -14.24 -1.40
CA ALA A 35 -2.23 -14.51 -0.38
C ALA A 35 -2.26 -13.43 0.72
N LEU A 36 -1.09 -12.91 1.12
CA LEU A 36 -1.00 -11.78 2.05
C LEU A 36 -1.64 -10.52 1.48
N PHE A 37 -1.38 -10.18 0.23
CA PHE A 37 -1.99 -9.01 -0.41
C PHE A 37 -3.52 -9.14 -0.52
N GLU A 38 -4.02 -10.32 -0.88
CA GLU A 38 -5.46 -10.61 -0.90
C GLU A 38 -6.08 -10.47 0.49
N ALA A 39 -5.41 -11.00 1.51
CA ALA A 39 -5.87 -10.91 2.89
C ALA A 39 -5.94 -9.45 3.38
N ILE A 40 -4.94 -8.62 3.05
CA ILE A 40 -4.95 -7.19 3.41
C ILE A 40 -6.08 -6.45 2.70
N LEU A 41 -6.30 -6.70 1.42
CA LEU A 41 -7.33 -6.02 0.63
C LEU A 41 -8.75 -6.39 1.08
N ASN A 42 -8.94 -7.60 1.60
CA ASN A 42 -10.26 -8.12 2.04
C ASN A 42 -10.42 -8.18 3.56
N MET A 43 -9.47 -7.65 4.34
CA MET A 43 -9.43 -7.91 5.80
C MET A 43 -10.66 -7.44 6.57
N TYR A 44 -11.40 -6.47 6.05
CA TYR A 44 -12.61 -5.94 6.71
C TYR A 44 -13.92 -6.52 6.19
N GLU A 45 -13.91 -7.32 5.13
CA GLU A 45 -15.13 -7.91 4.57
C GLU A 45 -15.87 -8.79 5.56
N HIS A 46 -15.13 -9.48 6.43
CA HIS A 46 -15.67 -10.40 7.42
C HIS A 46 -15.50 -9.93 8.87
N ASP A 47 -14.72 -8.87 9.13
CA ASP A 47 -14.47 -8.36 10.49
C ASP A 47 -15.39 -7.19 10.82
N ARG A 48 -16.69 -7.46 10.83
CA ARG A 48 -17.70 -6.48 11.24
C ARG A 48 -17.99 -6.61 12.72
N SER A 49 -17.67 -5.57 13.49
CA SER A 49 -18.05 -5.52 14.89
C SER A 49 -18.89 -4.27 15.17
N ALA A 50 -19.89 -4.41 16.05
CA ALA A 50 -20.78 -3.31 16.46
C ALA A 50 -20.04 -2.11 17.09
N SER A 51 -18.81 -2.30 17.52
CA SER A 51 -18.00 -1.26 18.16
C SER A 51 -17.05 -0.53 17.23
N LYS A 52 -16.71 -1.10 16.06
CA LYS A 52 -15.74 -0.54 15.09
C LYS A 52 -16.41 0.28 13.99
N GLY A 53 -17.73 0.18 13.81
CA GLY A 53 -18.42 0.76 12.68
C GLY A 53 -18.05 0.07 11.36
N GLU A 54 -18.24 0.78 10.25
CA GLU A 54 -17.82 0.32 8.93
C GLU A 54 -16.34 0.67 8.73
N MET A 55 -15.54 -0.33 8.35
CA MET A 55 -14.15 -0.17 7.98
C MET A 55 -13.94 -0.81 6.61
N ASP A 56 -13.24 -0.10 5.73
CA ASP A 56 -12.93 -0.52 4.38
C ASP A 56 -11.48 -0.22 4.01
N VAL A 57 -10.92 -1.01 3.10
CA VAL A 57 -9.67 -0.68 2.42
C VAL A 57 -10.00 0.15 1.20
N VAL A 58 -9.73 1.46 1.27
CA VAL A 58 -10.18 2.45 0.27
C VAL A 58 -9.13 2.80 -0.78
N SER A 59 -7.94 2.24 -0.69
CA SER A 59 -6.84 2.52 -1.61
C SER A 59 -6.25 1.22 -2.15
N PRO A 60 -5.66 1.22 -3.35
CA PRO A 60 -4.83 0.11 -3.79
C PRO A 60 -3.65 -0.09 -2.84
N LEU A 61 -3.09 -1.28 -2.79
CA LEU A 61 -1.77 -1.49 -2.21
C LEU A 61 -0.75 -0.83 -3.12
N ILE A 62 0.11 -0.01 -2.53
CA ILE A 62 1.24 0.60 -3.20
C ILE A 62 2.49 -0.17 -2.79
N LEU A 63 3.15 -0.78 -3.76
CA LEU A 63 4.23 -1.72 -3.56
C LEU A 63 5.54 -1.13 -4.09
N PHE A 64 6.60 -1.24 -3.33
CA PHE A 64 7.96 -0.93 -3.79
C PHE A 64 8.77 -2.21 -3.80
N LYS A 65 9.18 -2.64 -5.01
CA LYS A 65 9.97 -3.85 -5.21
C LYS A 65 11.41 -3.48 -5.55
N HIS A 66 12.36 -3.96 -4.75
CA HIS A 66 13.76 -3.81 -5.06
C HIS A 66 14.18 -4.84 -6.11
N VAL A 67 14.70 -4.37 -7.23
CA VAL A 67 15.08 -5.22 -8.39
C VAL A 67 16.58 -5.14 -8.70
N GLY A 68 17.29 -4.15 -8.15
CA GLY A 68 18.70 -3.94 -8.44
C GLY A 68 18.95 -3.22 -9.76
N THR A 69 20.18 -2.78 -9.97
CA THR A 69 20.62 -2.03 -11.17
C THR A 69 21.81 -2.67 -11.87
N ASP A 70 22.47 -3.65 -11.26
CA ASP A 70 23.68 -4.26 -11.79
C ASP A 70 23.40 -5.05 -13.08
N THR A 71 24.33 -5.03 -14.03
CA THR A 71 24.26 -5.83 -15.24
C THR A 71 24.56 -7.30 -15.00
N ASP A 72 25.40 -7.60 -13.98
CA ASP A 72 25.63 -8.96 -13.50
C ASP A 72 24.42 -9.42 -12.68
N GLU A 73 23.84 -10.56 -13.04
CA GLU A 73 22.64 -11.09 -12.41
C GLU A 73 22.84 -11.41 -10.92
N THR A 74 23.99 -11.96 -10.56
CA THR A 74 24.29 -12.31 -9.16
C THR A 74 24.35 -11.07 -8.30
N GLN A 75 25.00 -10.02 -8.78
CA GLN A 75 25.09 -8.75 -8.07
C GLN A 75 23.74 -8.04 -8.01
N ARG A 76 22.98 -8.08 -9.10
CA ARG A 76 21.61 -7.51 -9.14
C ARG A 76 20.68 -8.18 -8.13
N VAL A 77 20.68 -9.51 -8.05
CA VAL A 77 19.90 -10.25 -7.06
C VAL A 77 20.33 -9.90 -5.63
N ARG A 78 21.65 -9.75 -5.41
CA ARG A 78 22.17 -9.32 -4.11
C ARG A 78 21.71 -7.91 -3.74
N GLN A 79 21.75 -6.96 -4.68
CA GLN A 79 21.23 -5.60 -4.48
C GLN A 79 19.74 -5.62 -4.14
N ALA A 80 18.93 -6.41 -4.87
CA ALA A 80 17.51 -6.54 -4.61
C ALA A 80 17.23 -7.06 -3.19
N LYS A 81 17.97 -8.05 -2.71
CA LYS A 81 17.84 -8.61 -1.36
C LYS A 81 18.27 -7.65 -0.25
N LEU A 82 19.30 -6.86 -0.49
CA LEU A 82 19.80 -5.85 0.46
C LEU A 82 18.95 -4.57 0.48
N GLY A 83 18.22 -4.33 -0.61
CA GLY A 83 17.45 -3.12 -0.83
C GLY A 83 18.24 -2.02 -1.55
N CYS A 84 17.61 -1.39 -2.53
CA CYS A 84 18.21 -0.34 -3.35
C CYS A 84 17.97 1.08 -2.78
N ALA A 85 17.08 1.20 -1.82
CA ALA A 85 16.78 2.44 -1.13
C ALA A 85 16.21 2.18 0.27
N PRO A 86 16.40 3.09 1.23
CA PRO A 86 15.78 3.01 2.53
C PRO A 86 14.24 3.05 2.43
N ALA A 87 13.55 2.19 3.17
CA ALA A 87 12.08 2.12 3.17
C ALA A 87 11.42 3.45 3.51
N GLN A 88 12.00 4.22 4.44
CA GLN A 88 11.50 5.55 4.80
C GLN A 88 11.41 6.49 3.60
N ARG A 89 12.43 6.51 2.73
CA ARG A 89 12.44 7.36 1.52
C ARG A 89 11.38 6.93 0.51
N LEU A 90 11.10 5.63 0.42
CA LEU A 90 10.05 5.10 -0.45
C LEU A 90 8.67 5.48 0.07
N PHE A 91 8.43 5.37 1.37
CA PHE A 91 7.16 5.77 1.98
C PHE A 91 6.87 7.27 1.81
N GLU A 92 7.91 8.12 1.83
CA GLU A 92 7.76 9.57 1.62
C GLU A 92 7.31 9.94 0.20
N LEU A 93 7.47 9.04 -0.77
CA LEU A 93 6.97 9.25 -2.14
C LEU A 93 5.45 9.20 -2.24
N VAL A 94 4.80 8.52 -1.28
CA VAL A 94 3.34 8.44 -1.18
C VAL A 94 2.86 9.53 -0.24
N GLN A 95 2.00 10.41 -0.72
CA GLN A 95 1.47 11.50 0.06
C GLN A 95 -0.05 11.46 0.09
N VAL A 96 -0.60 11.44 1.30
CA VAL A 96 -2.04 11.55 1.55
C VAL A 96 -2.29 12.87 2.25
N ARG A 97 -3.12 13.72 1.66
CA ARG A 97 -3.39 15.06 2.18
C ARG A 97 -4.89 15.35 2.22
N LYS A 98 -5.34 15.95 3.29
CA LYS A 98 -6.70 16.49 3.36
C LYS A 98 -6.85 17.63 2.34
N LYS A 99 -7.96 17.67 1.63
CA LYS A 99 -8.28 18.75 0.70
C LYS A 99 -8.37 20.08 1.43
N PRO A 100 -7.83 21.18 0.86
CA PRO A 100 -7.78 22.48 1.54
C PRO A 100 -9.13 23.04 1.94
N GLU A 101 -10.16 22.82 1.14
CA GLU A 101 -11.53 23.27 1.35
C GLU A 101 -12.27 22.50 2.45
N VAL A 102 -11.74 21.36 2.90
CA VAL A 102 -12.38 20.51 3.91
C VAL A 102 -11.88 20.88 5.31
N THR A 103 -12.76 21.36 6.17
CA THR A 103 -12.43 21.67 7.57
C THR A 103 -12.43 20.42 8.44
N ALA A 104 -13.50 19.62 8.37
CA ALA A 104 -13.68 18.41 9.15
C ALA A 104 -14.02 17.24 8.22
N PRO A 105 -13.05 16.36 7.91
CA PRO A 105 -13.28 15.25 6.99
C PRO A 105 -14.32 14.27 7.53
N ARG A 106 -15.16 13.76 6.63
CA ARG A 106 -16.20 12.77 6.91
C ARG A 106 -16.16 11.59 5.96
N SER A 107 -15.29 11.67 4.94
CA SER A 107 -15.12 10.65 3.92
C SER A 107 -13.66 10.59 3.49
N TYR A 108 -13.22 9.45 2.99
CA TYR A 108 -11.93 9.32 2.32
C TYR A 108 -11.83 10.22 1.07
N LEU A 109 -12.96 10.56 0.44
CA LEU A 109 -13.02 11.50 -0.70
C LEU A 109 -12.64 12.94 -0.32
N ASP A 110 -12.57 13.25 0.97
CA ASP A 110 -12.09 14.53 1.48
C ASP A 110 -10.55 14.64 1.48
N TYR A 111 -9.88 13.59 1.03
CA TYR A 111 -8.43 13.51 0.89
C TYR A 111 -8.02 13.33 -0.55
N THR A 112 -6.77 13.66 -0.84
CA THR A 112 -6.07 13.33 -2.08
C THR A 112 -4.88 12.44 -1.77
N ALA A 113 -4.62 11.49 -2.65
CA ALA A 113 -3.40 10.70 -2.61
C ALA A 113 -2.60 10.95 -3.88
N SER A 114 -1.29 11.01 -3.75
CA SER A 114 -0.38 11.16 -4.87
C SER A 114 0.90 10.38 -4.64
N VAL A 115 1.55 9.98 -5.74
CA VAL A 115 2.89 9.38 -5.70
C VAL A 115 3.80 10.12 -6.66
N GLU A 116 5.00 10.43 -6.20
CA GLU A 116 6.03 11.08 -6.99
C GLU A 116 6.85 10.05 -7.78
N LEU A 117 6.31 9.55 -8.92
CA LEU A 117 6.95 8.52 -9.73
C LEU A 117 8.34 8.90 -10.20
N SER A 118 8.56 10.17 -10.55
CA SER A 118 9.86 10.67 -11.02
C SER A 118 10.97 10.59 -9.97
N LYS A 119 10.61 10.41 -8.71
CA LYS A 119 11.55 10.28 -7.59
C LYS A 119 11.78 8.83 -7.15
N VAL A 120 11.13 7.86 -7.79
CA VAL A 120 11.40 6.45 -7.52
C VAL A 120 12.86 6.15 -7.87
N PRO A 121 13.66 5.62 -6.92
CA PRO A 121 15.09 5.40 -7.15
C PRO A 121 15.33 4.31 -8.19
N ASN A 122 16.45 4.40 -8.88
CA ASN A 122 16.90 3.32 -9.74
C ASN A 122 17.06 2.01 -8.94
N GLY A 123 16.64 0.91 -9.54
CA GLY A 123 16.66 -0.39 -8.88
C GLY A 123 15.44 -0.66 -7.99
N VAL A 124 14.45 0.25 -8.01
CA VAL A 124 13.16 0.07 -7.38
C VAL A 124 12.06 0.19 -8.43
N GLU A 125 11.12 -0.76 -8.42
CA GLU A 125 9.88 -0.69 -9.18
C GLU A 125 8.73 -0.37 -8.25
N ILE A 126 7.78 0.43 -8.72
CA ILE A 126 6.54 0.71 -8.02
C ILE A 126 5.41 -0.08 -8.64
N GLY A 127 4.58 -0.70 -7.81
CA GLY A 127 3.42 -1.48 -8.23
C GLY A 127 2.16 -1.05 -7.51
N PHE A 128 1.03 -1.24 -8.17
CA PHE A 128 -0.30 -0.95 -7.66
C PHE A 128 -1.18 -2.18 -7.78
N LYS A 129 -1.74 -2.65 -6.66
CA LYS A 129 -2.73 -3.73 -6.65
C LYS A 129 -4.04 -3.17 -6.12
N ARG A 130 -5.02 -3.03 -7.00
CA ARG A 130 -6.30 -2.36 -6.71
C ARG A 130 -7.20 -3.20 -5.78
N ASP A 131 -7.32 -4.47 -6.07
CA ASP A 131 -8.18 -5.41 -5.36
C ASP A 131 -7.57 -6.82 -5.37
N ALA A 132 -8.23 -7.77 -4.69
CA ALA A 132 -7.76 -9.13 -4.57
C ALA A 132 -7.63 -9.86 -5.93
N PHE A 133 -8.45 -9.51 -6.91
CA PHE A 133 -8.54 -10.22 -8.20
C PHE A 133 -7.75 -9.54 -9.32
N SER A 134 -7.44 -8.25 -9.16
CA SER A 134 -6.69 -7.49 -10.16
C SER A 134 -5.19 -7.83 -10.12
N PRO A 135 -4.52 -7.86 -11.28
CA PRO A 135 -3.07 -7.99 -11.31
C PRO A 135 -2.38 -6.74 -10.73
N ILE A 136 -1.12 -6.89 -10.35
CA ILE A 136 -0.29 -5.74 -10.00
C ILE A 136 0.11 -5.02 -11.29
N VAL A 137 -0.15 -3.71 -11.34
CA VAL A 137 0.32 -2.84 -12.41
C VAL A 137 1.64 -2.22 -11.98
N TRP A 138 2.71 -2.48 -12.73
CA TRP A 138 4.06 -2.01 -12.41
C TRP A 138 4.44 -0.77 -13.20
N ASN A 139 5.11 0.18 -12.54
CA ASN A 139 5.72 1.38 -13.11
C ASN A 139 4.75 2.29 -13.90
N ALA A 140 3.46 2.18 -13.63
CA ALA A 140 2.42 3.03 -14.19
C ALA A 140 1.43 3.42 -13.10
N LEU A 141 0.97 4.67 -13.12
CA LEU A 141 -0.13 5.09 -12.27
C LEU A 141 -1.44 4.45 -12.75
N PRO A 142 -2.37 4.12 -11.84
CA PRO A 142 -3.74 3.86 -12.23
C PRO A 142 -4.29 5.04 -13.03
N GLU A 143 -5.05 4.78 -14.09
CA GLU A 143 -5.60 5.82 -14.98
C GLU A 143 -6.57 6.79 -14.29
N ASP A 144 -7.13 6.41 -13.16
CA ASP A 144 -8.02 7.25 -12.38
C ASP A 144 -7.24 8.17 -11.45
N GLU A 145 -7.44 9.48 -11.56
CA GLU A 145 -6.86 10.50 -10.67
C GLU A 145 -7.30 10.32 -9.20
N ASN A 146 -8.37 9.59 -8.94
CA ASN A 146 -8.86 9.23 -7.61
C ASN A 146 -8.44 7.80 -7.25
N TRP A 147 -7.31 7.67 -6.59
CA TRP A 147 -6.81 6.40 -6.05
C TRP A 147 -7.70 5.79 -4.98
N PHE A 148 -8.48 6.62 -4.34
CA PHE A 148 -9.53 6.21 -3.42
C PHE A 148 -10.80 5.83 -4.18
N THR A 149 -10.73 4.89 -5.09
CA THR A 149 -11.94 4.26 -5.60
C THR A 149 -12.35 3.19 -4.61
N ALA A 150 -13.48 3.40 -3.97
CA ALA A 150 -14.15 2.34 -3.25
C ALA A 150 -14.21 1.10 -4.16
N ASN A 151 -13.78 -0.04 -3.65
CA ASN A 151 -14.13 -1.32 -4.26
C ASN A 151 -15.65 -1.44 -4.20
N ASN A 152 -16.34 -0.90 -5.19
CA ASN A 152 -17.74 -1.21 -5.42
C ASN A 152 -17.76 -2.63 -5.96
N GLY A 153 -17.91 -3.59 -5.03
CA GLY A 153 -18.16 -4.98 -5.35
C GLY A 153 -19.51 -5.17 -6.03
#